data_7451685de37fc6c2c0fa78bf0c5afb1f
#
_entry.id   7451685de37fc6c2c0fa78bf0c5afb1f
#
_cell.length_a   1.000
_cell.length_b   1.000
_cell.length_c   1.000
_cell.angle_alpha   90.00
_cell.angle_beta   90.00
_cell.angle_gamma   90.00
#
_symmetry.space_group_name_H-M   'P 1'
#
loop_
_entity.id
_entity.type
_entity.pdbx_description
1 polymer ?
#
loop_
_entity_poly.entity_id
_entity_poly.type
_entity_poly.pdbx_seq_one_letter_code
_entity_poly.pdbx_strand_id
1 'polypeptide(L)'
;MSPPLNRINSDERLPAQVDVVVIGGGVIGVSAAYHLAKKGHSVALVEKGHVGGEQSSRNWGWCRQQGRAREEIPLAREALRLWEDMQNDAGVDAGFRRTGVLFLTKSKDELASWERWAAVAREMQVHSTVLTPAEIAERMPGNTDTWVGGLHTPSDGRAEPSMAVPALAAAARKHGVTIHQGCAARGLETTGGRVSAVVTEKGTIRTQAVLLSGGAWSSLFCRRHGIELPIGLVNATACRTTPGPEITSGALGTDFYCIRRRLDGGFTLALRNRGTVELSPDLFRYARTFWPTYLHRKNGLKLSIGTSFFEQIVRGTSWSFDKPSPFETERVRDPAPDMSLVNAALASLIKANPELKDIEIAEAWGGTIDCTPDTIPVISPVDALPGFFLATGFSGHGFGIGPAAGKLAADIVTGATPLVDPAAYSHKRMIDGRRLAPVSPF
;
A
#
# COMPACT_ATOMS: atom_id res chain seq x y z
N MET A 1 2.74 6.35 -17.43
CA MET A 1 3.85 5.34 -17.54
C MET A 1 4.05 4.74 -16.16
N SER A 2 4.28 3.43 -16.10
CA SER A 2 4.59 2.76 -14.83
C SER A 2 6.04 3.01 -14.44
N PRO A 3 6.36 3.23 -13.15
CA PRO A 3 7.75 3.41 -12.71
C PRO A 3 8.59 2.17 -13.03
N PRO A 4 9.92 2.31 -13.18
CA PRO A 4 10.80 1.18 -13.41
C PRO A 4 10.69 0.18 -12.27
N LEU A 5 10.62 -1.10 -12.62
CA LEU A 5 10.47 -2.21 -11.69
C LEU A 5 11.35 -3.37 -12.16
N ASN A 6 12.15 -3.93 -11.25
CA ASN A 6 12.89 -5.15 -11.52
C ASN A 6 11.91 -6.29 -11.83
N ARG A 7 12.14 -7.00 -12.93
CA ARG A 7 11.24 -8.09 -13.34
C ARG A 7 11.72 -9.41 -12.76
N ILE A 8 10.77 -10.28 -12.44
CA ILE A 8 11.02 -11.67 -12.05
C ILE A 8 10.38 -12.62 -13.07
N ASN A 9 10.87 -13.84 -13.14
CA ASN A 9 10.30 -14.87 -14.00
C ASN A 9 8.97 -15.37 -13.43
N SER A 10 8.11 -15.88 -14.30
CA SER A 10 6.87 -16.58 -13.95
C SER A 10 7.06 -18.08 -14.03
N ASP A 11 6.42 -18.83 -13.14
CA ASP A 11 6.30 -20.27 -13.30
C ASP A 11 5.21 -20.58 -14.34
N GLU A 12 5.51 -21.45 -15.29
CA GLU A 12 4.61 -21.74 -16.41
C GLU A 12 3.50 -22.72 -15.99
N ARG A 13 3.86 -23.78 -15.26
CA ARG A 13 2.94 -24.84 -14.89
C ARG A 13 2.26 -24.54 -13.56
N LEU A 14 0.92 -24.46 -13.60
CA LEU A 14 0.11 -24.35 -12.38
C LEU A 14 0.18 -25.65 -11.55
N PRO A 15 0.30 -25.57 -10.22
CA PRO A 15 0.13 -26.76 -9.37
C PRO A 15 -1.33 -27.22 -9.38
N ALA A 16 -1.57 -28.51 -9.38
CA ALA A 16 -2.92 -29.06 -9.31
C ALA A 16 -3.60 -28.78 -7.96
N GLN A 17 -2.79 -28.69 -6.89
CA GLN A 17 -3.24 -28.45 -5.52
C GLN A 17 -2.12 -27.83 -4.69
N VAL A 18 -2.48 -26.93 -3.77
CA VAL A 18 -1.62 -26.32 -2.73
C VAL A 18 -2.40 -26.12 -1.45
N ASP A 19 -1.69 -25.89 -0.32
CA ASP A 19 -2.35 -25.54 0.95
C ASP A 19 -2.99 -24.17 0.88
N VAL A 20 -2.31 -23.18 0.29
CA VAL A 20 -2.80 -21.80 0.22
C VAL A 20 -2.57 -21.23 -1.18
N VAL A 21 -3.61 -20.62 -1.75
CA VAL A 21 -3.49 -19.74 -2.92
C VAL A 21 -3.52 -18.28 -2.48
N VAL A 22 -2.52 -17.51 -2.89
CA VAL A 22 -2.46 -16.06 -2.68
C VAL A 22 -2.82 -15.36 -3.99
N ILE A 23 -3.87 -14.54 -3.99
CA ILE A 23 -4.32 -13.75 -5.13
C ILE A 23 -3.80 -12.32 -4.99
N GLY A 24 -2.89 -11.93 -5.91
CA GLY A 24 -2.26 -10.62 -5.95
C GLY A 24 -0.78 -10.62 -5.58
N GLY A 25 0.05 -10.15 -6.52
CA GLY A 25 1.52 -10.08 -6.43
C GLY A 25 2.06 -8.75 -5.90
N GLY A 26 1.28 -8.00 -5.12
CA GLY A 26 1.74 -6.81 -4.41
C GLY A 26 2.61 -7.16 -3.18
N VAL A 27 3.15 -6.14 -2.51
CA VAL A 27 4.00 -6.31 -1.31
C VAL A 27 3.33 -7.17 -0.24
N ILE A 28 2.01 -7.05 -0.06
CA ILE A 28 1.25 -7.80 0.94
C ILE A 28 1.18 -9.29 0.58
N GLY A 29 0.74 -9.61 -0.65
CA GLY A 29 0.59 -10.99 -1.08
C GLY A 29 1.92 -11.72 -1.16
N VAL A 30 2.97 -11.05 -1.67
CA VAL A 30 4.31 -11.63 -1.73
C VAL A 30 4.88 -11.85 -0.32
N SER A 31 4.68 -10.91 0.62
CA SER A 31 5.07 -11.08 2.02
C SER A 31 4.32 -12.24 2.70
N ALA A 32 3.01 -12.34 2.47
CA ALA A 32 2.22 -13.44 3.02
C ALA A 32 2.68 -14.79 2.46
N ALA A 33 2.88 -14.89 1.14
CA ALA A 33 3.39 -16.12 0.50
C ALA A 33 4.75 -16.53 1.07
N TYR A 34 5.67 -15.57 1.26
CA TYR A 34 6.97 -15.80 1.89
C TYR A 34 6.82 -16.40 3.29
N HIS A 35 6.01 -15.79 4.15
CA HIS A 35 5.83 -16.25 5.53
C HIS A 35 5.06 -17.57 5.64
N LEU A 36 4.09 -17.84 4.74
CA LEU A 36 3.41 -19.14 4.64
C LEU A 36 4.39 -20.26 4.26
N ALA A 37 5.22 -20.02 3.24
CA ALA A 37 6.21 -21.00 2.81
C ALA A 37 7.30 -21.25 3.87
N LYS A 38 7.75 -20.20 4.58
CA LYS A 38 8.67 -20.38 5.75
C LYS A 38 8.07 -21.25 6.87
N LYS A 39 6.75 -21.33 6.96
CA LYS A 39 6.05 -22.23 7.90
C LYS A 39 5.83 -23.64 7.35
N GLY A 40 6.31 -23.93 6.13
CA GLY A 40 6.23 -25.24 5.51
C GLY A 40 4.95 -25.49 4.69
N HIS A 41 4.12 -24.48 4.46
CA HIS A 41 2.94 -24.61 3.59
C HIS A 41 3.32 -24.53 2.11
N SER A 42 2.68 -25.35 1.28
CA SER A 42 2.73 -25.21 -0.17
C SER A 42 1.89 -24.01 -0.61
N VAL A 43 2.48 -23.10 -1.40
CA VAL A 43 1.85 -21.83 -1.77
C VAL A 43 1.96 -21.58 -3.27
N ALA A 44 0.84 -21.23 -3.89
CA ALA A 44 0.79 -20.66 -5.23
C ALA A 44 0.34 -19.19 -5.16
N LEU A 45 1.16 -18.30 -5.69
CA LEU A 45 0.82 -16.88 -5.86
C LEU A 45 0.38 -16.66 -7.32
N VAL A 46 -0.83 -16.17 -7.51
CA VAL A 46 -1.36 -15.81 -8.84
C VAL A 46 -1.51 -14.30 -8.95
N GLU A 47 -0.98 -13.73 -10.03
CA GLU A 47 -0.97 -12.30 -10.32
C GLU A 47 -1.46 -12.05 -11.75
N LYS A 48 -2.49 -11.20 -11.90
CA LYS A 48 -3.10 -10.90 -13.21
C LYS A 48 -2.16 -10.18 -14.18
N GLY A 49 -1.29 -9.34 -13.65
CA GLY A 49 -0.27 -8.62 -14.39
C GLY A 49 1.12 -9.15 -14.09
N HIS A 50 1.87 -8.39 -13.34
CA HIS A 50 3.21 -8.76 -12.88
C HIS A 50 3.44 -8.33 -11.43
N VAL A 51 4.32 -9.04 -10.75
CA VAL A 51 4.66 -8.78 -9.34
C VAL A 51 5.10 -7.32 -9.16
N GLY A 52 4.47 -6.66 -8.19
CA GLY A 52 4.72 -5.25 -7.89
C GLY A 52 4.15 -4.26 -8.91
N GLY A 53 3.35 -4.69 -9.89
CA GLY A 53 2.95 -3.90 -11.07
C GLY A 53 2.08 -2.67 -10.80
N GLU A 54 1.38 -2.64 -9.68
CA GLU A 54 0.49 -1.52 -9.31
C GLU A 54 1.07 -0.74 -8.11
N GLN A 55 0.30 -0.48 -7.06
CA GLN A 55 0.69 0.41 -5.95
C GLN A 55 2.02 0.08 -5.27
N SER A 56 2.41 -1.19 -5.30
CA SER A 56 3.65 -1.62 -4.63
C SER A 56 4.93 -1.08 -5.27
N SER A 57 4.91 -0.64 -6.52
CA SER A 57 6.02 0.08 -7.18
C SER A 57 5.79 1.59 -7.29
N ARG A 58 4.55 2.06 -7.09
CA ARG A 58 4.13 3.44 -7.36
C ARG A 58 4.11 4.33 -6.12
N ASN A 59 4.36 3.75 -4.95
CA ASN A 59 4.38 4.45 -3.67
C ASN A 59 5.69 5.25 -3.48
N TRP A 60 5.72 6.02 -2.39
CA TRP A 60 6.87 6.88 -2.10
C TRP A 60 8.06 6.15 -1.46
N GLY A 61 7.90 4.90 -1.06
CA GLY A 61 8.95 4.12 -0.42
C GLY A 61 9.17 4.45 1.06
N TRP A 62 8.21 5.08 1.72
CA TRP A 62 8.31 5.42 3.14
C TRP A 62 7.92 4.24 4.01
N CYS A 63 8.79 3.88 4.94
CA CYS A 63 8.58 2.87 5.96
C CYS A 63 8.54 3.57 7.32
N ARG A 64 7.35 3.81 7.86
CA ARG A 64 7.19 4.71 9.00
C ARG A 64 6.14 4.26 10.00
N GLN A 65 6.40 4.58 11.27
CA GLN A 65 5.45 4.59 12.38
C GLN A 65 4.83 5.98 12.55
N GLN A 66 5.61 7.01 12.24
CA GLN A 66 5.21 8.41 12.39
C GLN A 66 3.85 8.68 11.74
N GLY A 67 2.93 9.27 12.51
CA GLY A 67 1.60 9.63 12.04
C GLY A 67 0.66 8.44 11.77
N ARG A 68 0.98 7.25 12.26
CA ARG A 68 0.06 6.12 12.20
C ARG A 68 -1.00 6.21 13.30
N ALA A 69 -2.16 5.63 13.01
CA ALA A 69 -3.16 5.40 14.03
C ALA A 69 -2.60 4.51 15.14
N ARG A 70 -3.10 4.68 16.36
CA ARG A 70 -2.67 3.90 17.54
C ARG A 70 -2.70 2.38 17.25
N GLU A 71 -3.72 1.93 16.56
CA GLU A 71 -3.96 0.53 16.21
C GLU A 71 -2.94 0.00 15.20
N GLU A 72 -2.38 0.87 14.33
CA GLU A 72 -1.40 0.49 13.31
C GLU A 72 0.05 0.54 13.82
N ILE A 73 0.35 1.27 14.91
CA ILE A 73 1.72 1.43 15.42
C ILE A 73 2.39 0.08 15.70
N PRO A 74 1.74 -0.90 16.36
CA PRO A 74 2.36 -2.22 16.58
C PRO A 74 2.76 -2.92 15.29
N LEU A 75 1.87 -2.88 14.28
CA LEU A 75 2.13 -3.49 12.98
C LEU A 75 3.25 -2.77 12.22
N ALA A 76 3.28 -1.43 12.29
CA ALA A 76 4.33 -0.61 11.65
C ALA A 76 5.71 -0.85 12.29
N ARG A 77 5.77 -1.02 13.60
CA ARG A 77 7.01 -1.36 14.34
C ARG A 77 7.56 -2.70 13.89
N GLU A 78 6.71 -3.73 13.86
CA GLU A 78 7.11 -5.05 13.41
C GLU A 78 7.53 -5.04 11.94
N ALA A 79 6.89 -4.23 11.10
CA ALA A 79 7.28 -4.09 9.71
C ALA A 79 8.68 -3.52 9.53
N LEU A 80 9.06 -2.51 10.31
CA LEU A 80 10.42 -1.95 10.28
C LEU A 80 11.47 -2.99 10.68
N ARG A 81 11.19 -3.82 11.69
CA ARG A 81 12.05 -4.94 12.07
C ARG A 81 12.15 -5.96 10.95
N LEU A 82 11.02 -6.35 10.36
CA LEU A 82 10.99 -7.34 9.28
C LEU A 82 11.68 -6.83 7.99
N TRP A 83 11.63 -5.53 7.70
CA TRP A 83 12.39 -4.96 6.59
C TRP A 83 13.91 -5.16 6.77
N GLU A 84 14.43 -5.03 8.00
CA GLU A 84 15.84 -5.30 8.32
C GLU A 84 16.16 -6.79 8.29
N ASP A 85 15.33 -7.61 8.95
CA ASP A 85 15.53 -9.06 9.03
C ASP A 85 15.56 -9.71 7.64
N MET A 86 14.68 -9.28 6.73
CA MET A 86 14.63 -9.85 5.37
C MET A 86 15.88 -9.54 4.56
N GLN A 87 16.52 -8.40 4.77
CA GLN A 87 17.82 -8.10 4.14
C GLN A 87 18.90 -9.06 4.62
N ASN A 88 18.90 -9.40 5.92
CA ASN A 88 19.90 -10.26 6.54
C ASN A 88 19.64 -11.74 6.25
N ASP A 89 18.38 -12.19 6.34
CA ASP A 89 17.97 -13.61 6.25
C ASP A 89 17.88 -14.11 4.80
N ALA A 90 17.31 -13.31 3.91
CA ALA A 90 17.09 -13.73 2.53
C ALA A 90 18.24 -13.34 1.57
N GLY A 91 19.25 -12.61 2.03
CA GLY A 91 20.34 -12.09 1.19
C GLY A 91 19.83 -11.14 0.08
N VAL A 92 18.73 -10.45 0.36
CA VAL A 92 17.99 -9.67 -0.63
C VAL A 92 17.96 -8.21 -0.22
N ASP A 93 18.69 -7.36 -0.94
CA ASP A 93 18.62 -5.91 -0.71
C ASP A 93 17.30 -5.34 -1.27
N ALA A 94 16.34 -5.08 -0.37
CA ALA A 94 15.09 -4.37 -0.67
C ALA A 94 15.29 -2.85 -0.77
N GLY A 95 16.51 -2.37 -0.66
CA GLY A 95 16.83 -0.94 -0.57
C GLY A 95 16.37 -0.30 0.74
N PHE A 96 16.05 -1.09 1.77
CA PHE A 96 15.64 -0.54 3.05
C PHE A 96 16.83 0.11 3.77
N ARG A 97 16.59 1.31 4.29
CA ARG A 97 17.55 2.06 5.11
C ARG A 97 16.79 2.77 6.23
N ARG A 98 17.29 2.63 7.46
CA ARG A 98 16.77 3.34 8.63
C ARG A 98 17.39 4.73 8.67
N THR A 99 16.67 5.72 8.17
CA THR A 99 17.16 7.09 7.96
C THR A 99 16.30 8.15 8.64
N GLY A 100 15.29 7.72 9.38
CA GLY A 100 14.28 8.60 9.95
C GLY A 100 13.28 9.15 8.92
N VAL A 101 12.20 9.71 9.47
CA VAL A 101 11.21 10.51 8.72
C VAL A 101 11.05 11.85 9.42
N LEU A 102 11.11 12.92 8.65
CA LEU A 102 10.95 14.29 9.11
C LEU A 102 9.71 14.92 8.46
N PHE A 103 8.82 15.48 9.26
CA PHE A 103 7.73 16.35 8.80
C PHE A 103 7.99 17.78 9.23
N LEU A 104 7.74 18.75 8.36
CA LEU A 104 7.86 20.18 8.63
C LEU A 104 6.56 20.87 8.27
N THR A 105 6.15 21.87 9.07
CA THR A 105 4.92 22.62 8.84
C THR A 105 5.08 24.13 9.05
N LYS A 106 4.26 24.89 8.31
CA LYS A 106 4.04 26.33 8.52
C LYS A 106 2.74 26.61 9.31
N SER A 107 1.99 25.57 9.69
CA SER A 107 0.72 25.66 10.40
C SER A 107 0.89 25.33 11.90
N LYS A 108 0.47 26.28 12.76
CA LYS A 108 0.43 26.04 14.21
C LYS A 108 -0.57 24.94 14.60
N ASP A 109 -1.71 24.86 13.89
CA ASP A 109 -2.75 23.85 14.16
C ASP A 109 -2.24 22.45 13.83
N GLU A 110 -1.49 22.32 12.74
CA GLU A 110 -0.87 21.05 12.37
C GLU A 110 0.22 20.66 13.36
N LEU A 111 1.07 21.59 13.78
CA LEU A 111 2.07 21.35 14.83
C LEU A 111 1.40 20.87 16.11
N ALA A 112 0.34 21.53 16.58
CA ALA A 112 -0.41 21.11 17.75
C ALA A 112 -1.02 19.69 17.58
N SER A 113 -1.41 19.30 16.35
CA SER A 113 -1.83 17.94 16.05
C SER A 113 -0.69 16.93 16.21
N TRP A 114 0.50 17.28 15.76
CA TRP A 114 1.70 16.45 15.91
C TRP A 114 2.16 16.30 17.35
N GLU A 115 2.02 17.36 18.16
CA GLU A 115 2.29 17.30 19.62
C GLU A 115 1.35 16.29 20.31
N ARG A 116 0.04 16.32 19.97
CA ARG A 116 -0.91 15.32 20.48
C ARG A 116 -0.54 13.91 20.03
N TRP A 117 -0.18 13.74 18.76
CA TRP A 117 0.26 12.43 18.26
C TRP A 117 1.56 11.97 18.93
N ALA A 118 2.52 12.86 19.20
CA ALA A 118 3.76 12.54 19.88
C ALA A 118 3.52 12.02 21.32
N ALA A 119 2.45 12.46 21.98
CA ALA A 119 2.04 11.89 23.27
C ALA A 119 1.58 10.43 23.12
N VAL A 120 0.74 10.13 22.10
CA VAL A 120 0.34 8.75 21.76
C VAL A 120 1.56 7.90 21.38
N ALA A 121 2.48 8.44 20.59
CA ALA A 121 3.71 7.77 20.18
C ALA A 121 4.55 7.35 21.40
N ARG A 122 4.67 8.24 22.39
CA ARG A 122 5.40 7.96 23.65
C ARG A 122 4.76 6.82 24.43
N GLU A 123 3.43 6.81 24.59
CA GLU A 123 2.70 5.70 25.22
C GLU A 123 2.95 4.37 24.49
N MET A 124 3.03 4.43 23.17
CA MET A 124 3.30 3.29 22.30
C MET A 124 4.81 2.98 22.15
N GLN A 125 5.67 3.64 22.93
CA GLN A 125 7.15 3.46 22.91
C GLN A 125 7.77 3.77 21.53
N VAL A 126 7.20 4.72 20.79
CA VAL A 126 7.79 5.28 19.58
C VAL A 126 8.48 6.58 19.91
N HIS A 127 9.81 6.60 19.74
CA HIS A 127 10.58 7.83 19.96
C HIS A 127 10.38 8.80 18.80
N SER A 128 9.63 9.88 19.07
CA SER A 128 9.38 10.97 18.11
C SER A 128 9.57 12.29 18.83
N THR A 129 10.29 13.21 18.19
CA THR A 129 10.63 14.53 18.75
C THR A 129 9.94 15.63 17.94
N VAL A 130 9.22 16.51 18.64
CA VAL A 130 8.74 17.75 18.05
C VAL A 130 9.92 18.72 18.02
N LEU A 131 10.20 19.30 16.85
CA LEU A 131 11.35 20.15 16.60
C LEU A 131 10.94 21.62 16.59
N THR A 132 11.78 22.44 17.19
CA THR A 132 11.76 23.92 17.09
C THR A 132 12.30 24.41 15.76
N PRO A 133 12.02 25.66 15.35
CA PRO A 133 12.61 26.23 14.14
C PRO A 133 14.15 26.21 14.12
N ALA A 134 14.79 26.42 15.26
CA ALA A 134 16.26 26.36 15.38
C ALA A 134 16.80 24.98 15.11
N GLU A 135 16.21 23.92 15.69
CA GLU A 135 16.60 22.53 15.46
C GLU A 135 16.35 22.08 14.01
N ILE A 136 15.34 22.66 13.35
CA ILE A 136 15.10 22.42 11.91
C ILE A 136 16.20 23.04 11.07
N ALA A 137 16.59 24.29 11.38
CA ALA A 137 17.66 24.98 10.65
C ALA A 137 19.02 24.26 10.76
N GLU A 138 19.32 23.67 11.93
CA GLU A 138 20.51 22.83 12.10
C GLU A 138 20.49 21.54 11.26
N ARG A 139 19.29 20.92 11.11
CA ARG A 139 19.12 19.67 10.35
C ARG A 139 19.05 19.86 8.84
N MET A 140 18.63 21.04 8.41
CA MET A 140 18.45 21.39 7.01
C MET A 140 19.17 22.69 6.67
N PRO A 141 20.51 22.71 6.74
CA PRO A 141 21.29 23.86 6.38
C PRO A 141 21.06 24.17 4.89
N GLY A 142 20.80 25.44 4.55
CA GLY A 142 20.50 25.86 3.18
C GLY A 142 19.02 25.85 2.80
N ASN A 143 18.12 25.26 3.62
CA ASN A 143 16.69 25.40 3.40
C ASN A 143 16.25 26.85 3.70
N THR A 144 15.58 27.49 2.73
CA THR A 144 15.22 28.91 2.81
C THR A 144 13.81 29.16 3.34
N ASP A 145 13.02 28.10 3.59
CA ASP A 145 11.67 28.20 4.12
C ASP A 145 11.66 28.46 5.63
N THR A 146 10.67 29.20 6.08
CA THR A 146 10.44 29.45 7.50
C THR A 146 9.41 28.47 8.04
N TRP A 147 9.82 27.56 8.89
CA TRP A 147 8.99 26.55 9.50
C TRP A 147 8.56 26.95 10.92
N VAL A 148 7.32 26.64 11.29
CA VAL A 148 6.80 26.85 12.65
C VAL A 148 7.28 25.72 13.57
N GLY A 149 7.45 24.51 13.04
CA GLY A 149 7.94 23.37 13.77
C GLY A 149 8.01 22.13 12.88
N GLY A 150 8.49 21.03 13.46
CA GLY A 150 8.62 19.75 12.80
C GLY A 150 8.36 18.57 13.73
N LEU A 151 8.24 17.39 13.13
CA LEU A 151 8.17 16.12 13.85
C LEU A 151 9.18 15.15 13.23
N HIS A 152 10.08 14.61 14.06
CA HIS A 152 11.11 13.68 13.62
C HIS A 152 11.01 12.35 14.34
N THR A 153 10.99 11.27 13.59
CA THR A 153 11.02 9.88 14.11
C THR A 153 12.25 9.16 13.55
N PRO A 154 13.36 9.09 14.30
CA PRO A 154 14.63 8.55 13.79
C PRO A 154 14.58 7.04 13.51
N SER A 155 13.68 6.29 14.17
CA SER A 155 13.53 4.86 13.97
C SER A 155 12.81 4.47 12.68
N ASP A 156 12.20 5.43 11.99
CA ASP A 156 11.57 5.21 10.70
C ASP A 156 12.62 5.10 9.57
N GLY A 157 12.19 4.67 8.40
CA GLY A 157 13.10 4.44 7.30
C GLY A 157 12.45 4.58 5.92
N ARG A 158 13.20 4.17 4.93
CA ARG A 158 12.79 4.13 3.53
C ARG A 158 13.23 2.86 2.85
N ALA A 159 12.54 2.46 1.80
CA ALA A 159 12.94 1.34 0.94
C ALA A 159 12.76 1.72 -0.54
N GLU A 160 13.27 0.90 -1.46
CA GLU A 160 13.15 1.12 -2.89
C GLU A 160 11.98 0.29 -3.46
N PRO A 161 10.84 0.88 -3.82
CA PRO A 161 9.69 0.15 -4.34
C PRO A 161 10.00 -0.69 -5.59
N SER A 162 10.91 -0.22 -6.44
CA SER A 162 11.35 -0.92 -7.65
C SER A 162 12.12 -2.21 -7.37
N MET A 163 12.73 -2.33 -6.21
CA MET A 163 13.57 -3.45 -5.80
C MET A 163 12.85 -4.37 -4.79
N ALA A 164 12.15 -3.78 -3.84
CA ALA A 164 11.68 -4.46 -2.63
C ALA A 164 10.75 -5.65 -2.92
N VAL A 165 9.71 -5.45 -3.75
CA VAL A 165 8.73 -6.51 -4.01
C VAL A 165 9.31 -7.65 -4.87
N PRO A 166 10.06 -7.36 -5.97
CA PRO A 166 10.76 -8.39 -6.72
C PRO A 166 11.75 -9.19 -5.86
N ALA A 167 12.49 -8.49 -5.01
CA ALA A 167 13.46 -9.11 -4.10
C ALA A 167 12.78 -10.07 -3.11
N LEU A 168 11.67 -9.62 -2.51
CA LEU A 168 10.86 -10.44 -1.61
C LEU A 168 10.24 -11.65 -2.34
N ALA A 169 9.79 -11.48 -3.59
CA ALA A 169 9.28 -12.56 -4.40
C ALA A 169 10.36 -13.61 -4.73
N ALA A 170 11.59 -13.15 -5.02
CA ALA A 170 12.73 -14.05 -5.20
C ALA A 170 13.04 -14.86 -3.91
N ALA A 171 12.94 -14.21 -2.74
CA ALA A 171 13.08 -14.90 -1.45
C ALA A 171 11.94 -15.91 -1.22
N ALA A 172 10.71 -15.56 -1.53
CA ALA A 172 9.57 -16.47 -1.42
C ALA A 172 9.77 -17.74 -2.29
N ARG A 173 10.28 -17.59 -3.51
CA ARG A 173 10.60 -18.71 -4.41
C ARG A 173 11.67 -19.64 -3.83
N LYS A 174 12.69 -19.12 -3.13
CA LYS A 174 13.70 -19.94 -2.44
C LYS A 174 13.07 -20.87 -1.37
N HIS A 175 11.91 -20.49 -0.84
CA HIS A 175 11.12 -21.30 0.09
C HIS A 175 10.04 -22.14 -0.60
N GLY A 176 10.04 -22.27 -1.93
CA GLY A 176 9.14 -23.15 -2.66
C GLY A 176 7.82 -22.52 -3.10
N VAL A 177 7.63 -21.18 -2.97
CA VAL A 177 6.46 -20.53 -3.54
C VAL A 177 6.51 -20.57 -5.06
N THR A 178 5.44 -21.03 -5.70
CA THR A 178 5.27 -20.89 -7.15
C THR A 178 4.58 -19.54 -7.45
N ILE A 179 5.10 -18.80 -8.42
CA ILE A 179 4.63 -17.46 -8.77
C ILE A 179 4.20 -17.42 -10.23
N HIS A 180 2.90 -17.23 -10.45
CA HIS A 180 2.26 -17.26 -11.76
C HIS A 180 1.80 -15.84 -12.13
N GLN A 181 2.58 -15.16 -12.98
CA GLN A 181 2.26 -13.84 -13.54
C GLN A 181 1.47 -13.98 -14.85
N GLY A 182 0.73 -12.92 -15.24
CA GLY A 182 -0.24 -13.02 -16.31
C GLY A 182 -1.21 -14.18 -16.06
N CYS A 183 -1.66 -14.31 -14.81
CA CYS A 183 -2.53 -15.38 -14.32
C CYS A 183 -3.61 -14.80 -13.43
N ALA A 184 -4.68 -14.30 -14.05
CA ALA A 184 -5.81 -13.71 -13.32
C ALA A 184 -6.63 -14.80 -12.64
N ALA A 185 -6.94 -14.62 -11.36
CA ALA A 185 -7.95 -15.38 -10.66
C ALA A 185 -9.34 -14.89 -11.12
N ARG A 186 -10.13 -15.78 -11.73
CA ARG A 186 -11.49 -15.50 -12.21
C ARG A 186 -12.54 -15.62 -11.10
N GLY A 187 -12.28 -16.50 -10.11
CA GLY A 187 -13.17 -16.68 -8.98
C GLY A 187 -12.81 -17.90 -8.14
N LEU A 188 -13.69 -18.19 -7.19
CA LEU A 188 -13.57 -19.30 -6.24
C LEU A 188 -14.62 -20.37 -6.53
N GLU A 189 -14.23 -21.63 -6.45
CA GLU A 189 -15.16 -22.75 -6.31
C GLU A 189 -15.38 -23.05 -4.84
N THR A 190 -16.57 -23.52 -4.53
CA THR A 190 -16.97 -23.90 -3.16
C THR A 190 -17.58 -25.28 -3.13
N THR A 191 -17.31 -26.00 -2.05
CA THR A 191 -17.93 -27.29 -1.75
C THR A 191 -18.38 -27.27 -0.30
N GLY A 192 -19.67 -27.60 -0.06
CA GLY A 192 -20.24 -27.52 1.28
C GLY A 192 -20.16 -26.15 1.93
N GLY A 193 -20.26 -25.07 1.14
CA GLY A 193 -20.19 -23.69 1.63
C GLY A 193 -18.78 -23.18 2.01
N ARG A 194 -17.73 -23.92 1.68
CA ARG A 194 -16.32 -23.59 1.95
C ARG A 194 -15.54 -23.48 0.64
N VAL A 195 -14.45 -22.71 0.64
CA VAL A 195 -13.51 -22.67 -0.48
C VAL A 195 -12.97 -24.08 -0.79
N SER A 196 -12.95 -24.44 -2.07
CA SER A 196 -12.40 -25.71 -2.55
C SER A 196 -11.38 -25.55 -3.68
N ALA A 197 -11.45 -24.46 -4.45
CA ALA A 197 -10.47 -24.16 -5.51
C ALA A 197 -10.49 -22.69 -5.90
N VAL A 198 -9.41 -22.27 -6.58
CA VAL A 198 -9.32 -20.99 -7.32
C VAL A 198 -9.34 -21.29 -8.81
N VAL A 199 -10.29 -20.71 -9.53
CA VAL A 199 -10.33 -20.75 -10.99
C VAL A 199 -9.52 -19.58 -11.53
N THR A 200 -8.51 -19.88 -12.33
CA THR A 200 -7.68 -18.87 -13.01
C THR A 200 -7.87 -18.95 -14.52
N GLU A 201 -7.38 -17.97 -15.24
CA GLU A 201 -7.36 -18.01 -16.72
C GLU A 201 -6.50 -19.16 -17.29
N LYS A 202 -5.56 -19.70 -16.50
CA LYS A 202 -4.65 -20.77 -16.90
C LYS A 202 -5.05 -22.17 -16.40
N GLY A 203 -6.13 -22.25 -15.60
CA GLY A 203 -6.62 -23.50 -15.02
C GLY A 203 -7.06 -23.34 -13.57
N THR A 204 -7.43 -24.44 -12.95
CA THR A 204 -7.94 -24.47 -11.57
C THR A 204 -6.91 -25.05 -10.62
N ILE A 205 -6.72 -24.38 -9.46
CA ILE A 205 -5.85 -24.82 -8.37
C ILE A 205 -6.72 -25.22 -7.19
N ARG A 206 -6.70 -26.47 -6.77
CA ARG A 206 -7.41 -26.94 -5.58
C ARG A 206 -6.73 -26.41 -4.33
N THR A 207 -7.53 -25.87 -3.41
CA THR A 207 -7.06 -25.38 -2.11
C THR A 207 -8.23 -25.18 -1.17
N GLN A 208 -7.97 -25.23 0.14
CA GLN A 208 -8.97 -24.92 1.16
C GLN A 208 -8.76 -23.55 1.80
N ALA A 209 -7.68 -22.84 1.44
CA ALA A 209 -7.38 -21.52 1.95
C ALA A 209 -6.95 -20.57 0.81
N VAL A 210 -7.63 -19.44 0.71
CA VAL A 210 -7.35 -18.40 -0.29
C VAL A 210 -7.17 -17.08 0.41
N LEU A 211 -6.03 -16.43 0.21
CA LEU A 211 -5.76 -15.06 0.66
C LEU A 211 -5.90 -14.08 -0.50
N LEU A 212 -6.87 -13.18 -0.43
CA LEU A 212 -7.02 -12.10 -1.40
C LEU A 212 -6.23 -10.86 -0.95
N SER A 213 -5.22 -10.48 -1.72
CA SER A 213 -4.42 -9.26 -1.59
C SER A 213 -4.42 -8.45 -2.90
N GLY A 214 -5.60 -8.32 -3.50
CA GLY A 214 -5.85 -7.74 -4.82
C GLY A 214 -5.85 -6.21 -4.88
N GLY A 215 -5.52 -5.50 -3.78
CA GLY A 215 -5.49 -4.03 -3.75
C GLY A 215 -6.79 -3.41 -4.28
N ALA A 216 -6.69 -2.49 -5.25
CA ALA A 216 -7.82 -1.81 -5.87
C ALA A 216 -8.89 -2.74 -6.51
N TRP A 217 -8.55 -4.01 -6.73
CA TRP A 217 -9.43 -5.02 -7.35
C TRP A 217 -10.19 -5.87 -6.35
N SER A 218 -9.86 -5.79 -5.07
CA SER A 218 -10.41 -6.65 -4.02
C SER A 218 -11.92 -6.51 -3.85
N SER A 219 -12.46 -5.28 -3.89
CA SER A 219 -13.90 -5.05 -3.77
C SER A 219 -14.69 -5.72 -4.92
N LEU A 220 -14.21 -5.61 -6.15
CA LEU A 220 -14.83 -6.25 -7.31
C LEU A 220 -14.81 -7.79 -7.19
N PHE A 221 -13.67 -8.36 -6.77
CA PHE A 221 -13.55 -9.81 -6.56
C PHE A 221 -14.50 -10.29 -5.46
N CYS A 222 -14.52 -9.62 -4.31
CA CYS A 222 -15.42 -9.93 -3.19
C CYS A 222 -16.89 -9.89 -3.62
N ARG A 223 -17.28 -8.85 -4.36
CA ARG A 223 -18.66 -8.67 -4.81
C ARG A 223 -19.12 -9.78 -5.76
N ARG A 224 -18.24 -10.32 -6.60
CA ARG A 224 -18.55 -11.50 -7.44
C ARG A 224 -18.98 -12.70 -6.60
N HIS A 225 -18.53 -12.77 -5.35
CA HIS A 225 -18.84 -13.83 -4.38
C HIS A 225 -19.87 -13.42 -3.31
N GLY A 226 -20.58 -12.29 -3.53
CA GLY A 226 -21.60 -11.82 -2.59
C GLY A 226 -21.04 -11.26 -1.28
N ILE A 227 -19.74 -10.94 -1.24
CA ILE A 227 -19.06 -10.40 -0.05
C ILE A 227 -18.96 -8.88 -0.19
N GLU A 228 -19.49 -8.16 0.79
CA GLU A 228 -19.36 -6.71 0.86
C GLU A 228 -17.98 -6.31 1.38
N LEU A 229 -17.31 -5.44 0.64
CA LEU A 229 -16.02 -4.86 0.99
C LEU A 229 -15.96 -3.40 0.52
N PRO A 230 -16.34 -2.43 1.37
CA PRO A 230 -16.29 -1.01 1.06
C PRO A 230 -14.87 -0.53 0.84
N ILE A 231 -14.47 -0.37 -0.41
CA ILE A 231 -13.19 0.19 -0.84
C ILE A 231 -13.45 1.38 -1.76
N GLY A 232 -12.89 2.54 -1.42
CA GLY A 232 -12.83 3.71 -2.27
C GLY A 232 -11.52 3.74 -3.04
N LEU A 233 -11.54 4.21 -4.28
CA LEU A 233 -10.36 4.30 -5.13
C LEU A 233 -9.93 5.76 -5.29
N VAL A 234 -8.65 6.03 -5.00
CA VAL A 234 -8.06 7.37 -5.12
C VAL A 234 -6.85 7.31 -6.03
N ASN A 235 -6.89 8.02 -7.15
CA ASN A 235 -5.73 8.19 -8.03
C ASN A 235 -4.81 9.26 -7.44
N ALA A 236 -3.56 8.90 -7.18
CA ALA A 236 -2.52 9.78 -6.68
C ALA A 236 -1.34 9.81 -7.67
N THR A 237 -0.53 10.87 -7.59
CA THR A 237 0.60 11.10 -8.48
C THR A 237 1.90 11.18 -7.71
N ALA A 238 2.95 10.59 -8.25
CA ALA A 238 4.32 10.75 -7.80
C ALA A 238 5.26 10.82 -9.02
N CYS A 239 6.49 11.28 -8.79
CA CYS A 239 7.53 11.29 -9.79
C CYS A 239 8.89 10.92 -9.18
N ARG A 240 9.88 10.68 -10.04
CA ARG A 240 11.28 10.68 -9.67
C ARG A 240 12.00 11.81 -10.38
N THR A 241 12.99 12.39 -9.71
CA THR A 241 13.86 13.40 -10.27
C THR A 241 15.14 12.78 -10.84
N THR A 242 15.88 13.56 -11.61
CA THR A 242 17.30 13.35 -11.86
C THR A 242 18.09 13.39 -10.55
N PRO A 243 19.33 12.81 -10.51
CA PRO A 243 20.22 12.96 -9.35
C PRO A 243 20.48 14.42 -8.99
N GLY A 244 20.68 14.71 -7.72
CA GLY A 244 20.97 16.05 -7.22
C GLY A 244 21.67 16.01 -5.85
N PRO A 245 22.07 17.17 -5.31
CA PRO A 245 22.63 17.28 -3.97
C PRO A 245 21.78 16.61 -2.89
N GLU A 246 22.43 16.10 -1.87
CA GLU A 246 21.74 15.46 -0.73
C GLU A 246 21.32 16.52 0.27
N ILE A 247 20.02 16.83 0.31
CA ILE A 247 19.40 17.71 1.32
C ILE A 247 18.82 16.93 2.49
N THR A 248 18.63 15.64 2.33
CA THR A 248 18.21 14.69 3.38
C THR A 248 18.58 13.27 2.96
N SER A 249 19.03 12.45 3.88
CA SER A 249 19.30 11.02 3.65
C SER A 249 18.03 10.16 3.67
N GLY A 250 16.95 10.68 4.22
CA GLY A 250 15.70 9.97 4.51
C GLY A 250 14.50 10.43 3.70
N ALA A 251 13.39 10.53 4.40
CA ALA A 251 12.12 11.01 3.90
C ALA A 251 11.74 12.32 4.60
N LEU A 252 11.30 13.30 3.82
CA LEU A 252 10.86 14.61 4.29
C LEU A 252 9.47 14.91 3.76
N GLY A 253 8.53 15.27 4.65
CA GLY A 253 7.17 15.67 4.32
C GLY A 253 6.87 17.10 4.71
N THR A 254 6.33 17.86 3.77
CA THR A 254 5.79 19.20 4.00
C THR A 254 4.40 19.32 3.35
N ASP A 255 3.74 20.45 3.47
CA ASP A 255 2.48 20.72 2.75
C ASP A 255 2.69 20.98 1.25
N PHE A 256 3.92 21.31 0.87
CA PHE A 256 4.25 21.81 -0.47
C PHE A 256 5.02 20.81 -1.30
N TYR A 257 5.71 19.87 -0.67
CA TYR A 257 6.41 18.75 -1.28
C TYR A 257 6.67 17.64 -0.26
N CYS A 258 6.71 16.41 -0.74
CA CYS A 258 7.16 15.24 0.03
C CYS A 258 8.23 14.55 -0.79
N ILE A 259 9.39 14.28 -0.20
CA ILE A 259 10.52 13.65 -0.87
C ILE A 259 11.02 12.44 -0.11
N ARG A 260 11.65 11.54 -0.83
CA ARG A 260 12.49 10.45 -0.33
C ARG A 260 13.75 10.38 -1.15
N ARG A 261 14.90 10.40 -0.50
CA ARG A 261 16.18 10.15 -1.17
C ARG A 261 16.21 8.75 -1.76
N ARG A 262 16.54 8.61 -3.04
CA ARG A 262 16.66 7.35 -3.77
C ARG A 262 18.11 6.86 -3.77
N LEU A 263 18.31 5.55 -4.00
CA LEU A 263 19.64 4.97 -4.12
C LEU A 263 20.39 5.45 -5.38
N ASP A 264 19.65 5.87 -6.42
CA ASP A 264 20.22 6.44 -7.65
C ASP A 264 20.65 7.91 -7.53
N GLY A 265 20.54 8.49 -6.32
CA GLY A 265 20.92 9.89 -6.06
C GLY A 265 19.86 10.93 -6.45
N GLY A 266 18.71 10.52 -6.98
CA GLY A 266 17.53 11.36 -7.19
C GLY A 266 16.60 11.38 -5.99
N PHE A 267 15.41 11.94 -6.19
CA PHE A 267 14.32 11.95 -5.21
C PHE A 267 13.07 11.32 -5.80
N THR A 268 12.32 10.56 -4.98
CA THR A 268 10.90 10.38 -5.24
C THR A 268 10.20 11.61 -4.68
N LEU A 269 9.36 12.25 -5.50
CA LEU A 269 8.68 13.50 -5.18
C LEU A 269 7.17 13.36 -5.36
N ALA A 270 6.39 13.87 -4.43
CA ALA A 270 4.93 13.86 -4.46
C ALA A 270 4.35 14.98 -3.60
N LEU A 271 3.02 15.14 -3.62
CA LEU A 271 2.26 15.96 -2.68
C LEU A 271 1.37 15.08 -1.80
N ARG A 272 1.41 15.31 -0.49
CA ARG A 272 0.51 14.64 0.45
C ARG A 272 -0.91 15.19 0.37
N ASN A 273 -1.89 14.37 0.75
CA ASN A 273 -3.29 14.73 0.84
C ASN A 273 -3.88 15.28 -0.47
N ARG A 274 -3.34 14.88 -1.63
CA ARG A 274 -3.83 15.26 -2.96
C ARG A 274 -4.13 14.01 -3.76
N GLY A 275 -5.29 14.00 -4.41
CA GLY A 275 -5.69 12.88 -5.26
C GLY A 275 -7.01 13.14 -5.98
N THR A 276 -7.32 12.28 -6.93
CA THR A 276 -8.57 12.30 -7.67
C THR A 276 -9.37 11.05 -7.37
N VAL A 277 -10.59 11.21 -6.90
CA VAL A 277 -11.56 10.13 -6.71
C VAL A 277 -12.38 10.02 -7.98
N GLU A 278 -12.24 8.92 -8.70
CA GLU A 278 -13.14 8.60 -9.79
C GLU A 278 -14.46 8.09 -9.21
N LEU A 279 -15.54 8.79 -9.54
CA LEU A 279 -16.88 8.36 -9.17
C LEU A 279 -17.16 7.02 -9.87
N SER A 280 -17.69 6.07 -9.13
CA SER A 280 -18.03 4.74 -9.61
C SER A 280 -19.36 4.30 -9.02
N PRO A 281 -20.07 3.34 -9.63
CA PRO A 281 -21.29 2.76 -9.05
C PRO A 281 -21.04 2.22 -7.63
N ASP A 282 -19.85 1.70 -7.36
CA ASP A 282 -19.46 1.20 -6.04
C ASP A 282 -19.32 2.31 -5.01
N LEU A 283 -18.76 3.46 -5.40
CA LEU A 283 -18.67 4.60 -4.50
C LEU A 283 -20.06 5.10 -4.09
N PHE A 284 -21.04 5.10 -5.00
CA PHE A 284 -22.42 5.44 -4.66
C PHE A 284 -23.06 4.40 -3.71
N ARG A 285 -22.80 3.11 -3.92
CA ARG A 285 -23.24 2.04 -3.02
C ARG A 285 -22.78 2.27 -1.59
N TYR A 286 -21.52 2.68 -1.42
CA TYR A 286 -20.89 2.91 -0.11
C TYR A 286 -20.80 4.38 0.28
N ALA A 287 -21.52 5.29 -0.39
CA ALA A 287 -21.46 6.73 -0.15
C ALA A 287 -21.68 7.10 1.32
N ARG A 288 -22.68 6.46 1.97
CA ARG A 288 -22.98 6.70 3.38
C ARG A 288 -21.80 6.32 4.30
N THR A 289 -21.12 5.22 3.99
CA THR A 289 -19.96 4.72 4.76
C THR A 289 -18.74 5.63 4.59
N PHE A 290 -18.53 6.17 3.37
CA PHE A 290 -17.40 7.06 3.07
C PHE A 290 -17.66 8.53 3.39
N TRP A 291 -18.89 8.93 3.73
CA TRP A 291 -19.23 10.32 3.95
C TRP A 291 -18.37 11.03 5.03
N PRO A 292 -18.10 10.43 6.21
CA PRO A 292 -17.21 11.04 7.20
C PRO A 292 -15.80 11.27 6.67
N THR A 293 -15.25 10.30 5.95
CA THR A 293 -13.91 10.35 5.35
C THR A 293 -13.82 11.41 4.27
N TYR A 294 -14.84 11.51 3.42
CA TYR A 294 -14.92 12.56 2.41
C TYR A 294 -14.94 13.95 3.05
N LEU A 295 -15.75 14.18 4.09
CA LEU A 295 -15.80 15.47 4.78
C LEU A 295 -14.44 15.84 5.39
N HIS A 296 -13.71 14.86 5.92
CA HIS A 296 -12.37 15.08 6.48
C HIS A 296 -11.33 15.40 5.41
N ARG A 297 -11.44 14.83 4.21
CA ARG A 297 -10.43 14.92 3.13
C ARG A 297 -10.83 15.80 1.94
N LYS A 298 -12.02 16.38 1.91
CA LYS A 298 -12.61 17.08 0.74
C LYS A 298 -11.72 18.17 0.13
N ASN A 299 -10.93 18.87 0.95
CA ASN A 299 -10.05 19.96 0.49
C ASN A 299 -8.85 19.46 -0.32
N GLY A 300 -8.51 18.15 -0.23
CA GLY A 300 -7.41 17.55 -0.97
C GLY A 300 -7.85 16.63 -2.11
N LEU A 301 -9.15 16.34 -2.22
CA LEU A 301 -9.69 15.38 -3.19
C LEU A 301 -10.44 16.11 -4.30
N LYS A 302 -10.08 15.82 -5.55
CA LYS A 302 -10.87 16.19 -6.73
C LYS A 302 -11.82 15.02 -7.03
N LEU A 303 -13.10 15.31 -7.32
CA LEU A 303 -14.04 14.32 -7.83
C LEU A 303 -14.06 14.38 -9.35
N SER A 304 -14.03 13.25 -10.01
CA SER A 304 -14.06 13.14 -11.46
C SER A 304 -14.99 12.00 -11.90
N ILE A 305 -15.64 12.18 -13.05
CA ILE A 305 -16.40 11.13 -13.72
C ILE A 305 -15.61 10.75 -14.96
N GLY A 306 -15.06 9.53 -14.96
CA GLY A 306 -14.33 8.99 -16.09
C GLY A 306 -15.18 8.01 -16.90
N THR A 307 -14.62 7.52 -18.01
CA THR A 307 -15.23 6.44 -18.82
C THR A 307 -15.42 5.17 -18.01
N SER A 308 -14.56 4.94 -17.01
CA SER A 308 -14.64 3.83 -16.05
C SER A 308 -15.98 3.72 -15.33
N PHE A 309 -16.71 4.83 -15.14
CA PHE A 309 -18.05 4.83 -14.54
C PHE A 309 -19.05 4.06 -15.43
N PHE A 310 -19.10 4.39 -16.70
CA PHE A 310 -20.00 3.75 -17.65
C PHE A 310 -19.57 2.32 -17.97
N GLU A 311 -18.29 2.06 -18.08
CA GLU A 311 -17.75 0.72 -18.26
C GLU A 311 -18.14 -0.22 -17.13
N GLN A 312 -18.09 0.23 -15.87
CA GLN A 312 -18.50 -0.56 -14.72
C GLN A 312 -20.00 -0.85 -14.70
N ILE A 313 -20.84 0.09 -15.16
CA ILE A 313 -22.28 -0.14 -15.30
C ILE A 313 -22.55 -1.22 -16.35
N VAL A 314 -21.95 -1.11 -17.52
CA VAL A 314 -22.15 -2.06 -18.62
C VAL A 314 -21.56 -3.43 -18.30
N ARG A 315 -20.38 -3.48 -17.70
CA ARG A 315 -19.66 -4.72 -17.39
C ARG A 315 -20.35 -5.54 -16.27
N GLY A 316 -21.04 -4.86 -15.37
CA GLY A 316 -21.65 -5.51 -14.20
C GLY A 316 -20.63 -6.15 -13.26
N THR A 317 -21.12 -7.05 -12.40
CA THR A 317 -20.30 -7.75 -11.39
C THR A 317 -20.36 -9.26 -11.55
N SER A 318 -21.00 -9.75 -12.61
CA SER A 318 -21.17 -11.17 -12.88
C SER A 318 -20.47 -11.54 -14.18
N TRP A 319 -19.60 -12.52 -14.12
CA TRP A 319 -18.94 -13.15 -15.26
C TRP A 319 -18.86 -14.65 -15.02
N SER A 320 -18.78 -15.42 -16.10
CA SER A 320 -18.58 -16.86 -16.06
C SER A 320 -17.09 -17.17 -15.89
N PHE A 321 -16.75 -18.21 -15.16
CA PHE A 321 -15.34 -18.57 -14.89
C PHE A 321 -14.63 -19.23 -16.08
N ASP A 322 -15.37 -19.66 -17.10
CA ASP A 322 -14.86 -20.21 -18.36
C ASP A 322 -14.53 -19.12 -19.41
N LYS A 323 -14.87 -17.85 -19.14
CA LYS A 323 -14.66 -16.71 -20.03
C LYS A 323 -13.71 -15.68 -19.41
N PRO A 324 -13.08 -14.81 -20.23
CA PRO A 324 -12.27 -13.71 -19.73
C PRO A 324 -13.03 -12.84 -18.72
N SER A 325 -12.35 -12.52 -17.64
CA SER A 325 -12.86 -11.69 -16.56
C SER A 325 -12.39 -10.24 -16.69
N PRO A 326 -12.94 -9.30 -15.91
CA PRO A 326 -12.44 -7.93 -15.84
C PRO A 326 -10.94 -7.82 -15.49
N PHE A 327 -10.42 -8.79 -14.76
CA PHE A 327 -9.03 -8.83 -14.33
C PHE A 327 -8.04 -9.12 -15.48
N GLU A 328 -8.49 -9.76 -16.54
CA GLU A 328 -7.72 -10.03 -17.76
C GLU A 328 -7.78 -8.84 -18.73
N THR A 329 -8.87 -8.09 -18.72
CA THR A 329 -9.05 -6.91 -19.58
C THR A 329 -8.10 -5.78 -19.18
N GLU A 330 -7.93 -5.56 -17.87
CA GLU A 330 -7.02 -4.54 -17.33
C GLU A 330 -6.00 -5.20 -16.40
N ARG A 331 -4.87 -5.62 -16.96
CA ARG A 331 -3.84 -6.36 -16.21
C ARG A 331 -3.04 -5.50 -15.26
N VAL A 332 -2.87 -4.25 -15.57
CA VAL A 332 -2.20 -3.26 -14.72
C VAL A 332 -2.93 -1.93 -14.86
N ARG A 333 -3.45 -1.43 -13.75
CA ARG A 333 -4.08 -0.11 -13.71
C ARG A 333 -3.00 0.97 -13.73
N ASP A 334 -3.02 1.81 -14.76
CA ASP A 334 -1.98 2.81 -15.02
C ASP A 334 -2.61 4.20 -15.28
N PRO A 335 -3.21 4.84 -14.26
CA PRO A 335 -3.82 6.17 -14.44
C PRO A 335 -2.75 7.19 -14.81
N ALA A 336 -3.13 8.16 -15.61
CA ALA A 336 -2.24 9.25 -15.99
C ALA A 336 -1.85 10.09 -14.77
N PRO A 337 -0.58 10.54 -14.66
CA PRO A 337 -0.16 11.45 -13.61
C PRO A 337 -0.76 12.85 -13.79
N ASP A 338 -1.12 13.50 -12.69
CA ASP A 338 -1.46 14.93 -12.67
C ASP A 338 -0.15 15.76 -12.66
N MET A 339 0.29 16.17 -13.85
CA MET A 339 1.54 16.93 -14.01
C MET A 339 1.49 18.30 -13.35
N SER A 340 0.31 18.86 -13.09
CA SER A 340 0.19 20.13 -12.36
C SER A 340 0.66 19.98 -10.91
N LEU A 341 0.34 18.86 -10.26
CA LEU A 341 0.81 18.53 -8.91
C LEU A 341 2.33 18.29 -8.89
N VAL A 342 2.85 17.58 -9.90
CA VAL A 342 4.28 17.28 -9.99
C VAL A 342 5.09 18.58 -10.16
N ASN A 343 4.69 19.44 -11.09
CA ASN A 343 5.39 20.69 -11.36
C ASN A 343 5.31 21.64 -10.15
N ALA A 344 4.17 21.74 -9.48
CA ALA A 344 4.01 22.55 -8.26
C ALA A 344 4.90 22.04 -7.11
N ALA A 345 5.00 20.72 -6.93
CA ALA A 345 5.87 20.12 -5.94
C ALA A 345 7.36 20.39 -6.24
N LEU A 346 7.79 20.23 -7.50
CA LEU A 346 9.16 20.49 -7.91
C LEU A 346 9.54 21.95 -7.72
N ALA A 347 8.68 22.88 -8.17
CA ALA A 347 8.92 24.31 -7.99
C ALA A 347 9.05 24.70 -6.50
N SER A 348 8.20 24.13 -5.65
CA SER A 348 8.25 24.35 -4.20
C SER A 348 9.51 23.77 -3.57
N LEU A 349 9.95 22.58 -4.00
CA LEU A 349 11.15 21.94 -3.53
C LEU A 349 12.40 22.75 -3.89
N ILE A 350 12.54 23.20 -5.15
CA ILE A 350 13.65 24.02 -5.62
C ILE A 350 13.67 25.37 -4.93
N LYS A 351 12.50 26.01 -4.77
CA LYS A 351 12.40 27.29 -4.05
C LYS A 351 12.89 27.19 -2.61
N ALA A 352 12.53 26.11 -1.91
CA ALA A 352 12.94 25.90 -0.52
C ALA A 352 14.40 25.46 -0.41
N ASN A 353 14.98 24.86 -1.46
CA ASN A 353 16.34 24.31 -1.47
C ASN A 353 17.04 24.74 -2.78
N PRO A 354 17.59 25.95 -2.87
CA PRO A 354 18.17 26.50 -4.11
C PRO A 354 19.33 25.68 -4.69
N GLU A 355 19.98 24.87 -3.89
CA GLU A 355 21.03 23.93 -4.34
C GLU A 355 20.49 22.83 -5.28
N LEU A 356 19.17 22.61 -5.30
CA LEU A 356 18.48 21.67 -6.19
C LEU A 356 18.02 22.32 -7.51
N LYS A 357 18.49 23.51 -7.87
CA LYS A 357 18.01 24.27 -9.04
C LYS A 357 18.12 23.52 -10.38
N ASP A 358 19.04 22.58 -10.48
CA ASP A 358 19.34 21.84 -11.71
C ASP A 358 18.67 20.46 -11.80
N ILE A 359 17.87 20.07 -10.77
CA ILE A 359 17.12 18.81 -10.85
C ILE A 359 15.89 18.95 -11.73
N GLU A 360 15.60 17.88 -12.47
CA GLU A 360 14.45 17.80 -13.38
C GLU A 360 13.60 16.58 -13.06
N ILE A 361 12.36 16.55 -13.56
CA ILE A 361 11.50 15.37 -13.51
C ILE A 361 12.01 14.36 -14.53
N ALA A 362 12.57 13.25 -14.06
CA ALA A 362 13.00 12.17 -14.93
C ALA A 362 11.82 11.30 -15.39
N GLU A 363 10.81 11.09 -14.53
CA GLU A 363 9.64 10.29 -14.83
C GLU A 363 8.51 10.58 -13.84
N ALA A 364 7.27 10.59 -14.30
CA ALA A 364 6.07 10.72 -13.46
C ALA A 364 5.08 9.58 -13.72
N TRP A 365 4.34 9.19 -12.70
CA TRP A 365 3.33 8.14 -12.78
C TRP A 365 2.14 8.42 -11.87
N GLY A 366 1.00 7.87 -12.25
CA GLY A 366 -0.17 7.75 -11.40
C GLY A 366 -0.25 6.39 -10.72
N GLY A 367 -1.08 6.28 -9.70
CA GLY A 367 -1.37 5.03 -9.04
C GLY A 367 -2.71 5.08 -8.33
N THR A 368 -3.44 3.96 -8.32
CA THR A 368 -4.76 3.86 -7.69
C THR A 368 -4.65 3.24 -6.31
N ILE A 369 -4.95 4.03 -5.29
CA ILE A 369 -4.92 3.64 -3.87
C ILE A 369 -6.27 3.06 -3.49
N ASP A 370 -6.27 1.89 -2.84
CA ASP A 370 -7.41 1.22 -2.22
C ASP A 370 -7.62 1.73 -0.80
N CYS A 371 -8.65 2.54 -0.59
CA CYS A 371 -8.92 3.18 0.70
C CYS A 371 -10.12 2.53 1.40
N THR A 372 -9.95 2.22 2.68
CA THR A 372 -11.06 1.89 3.60
C THR A 372 -11.68 3.17 4.17
N PRO A 373 -12.92 3.14 4.66
CA PRO A 373 -13.58 4.31 5.23
C PRO A 373 -12.88 4.88 6.47
N ASP A 374 -12.25 4.02 7.28
CA ASP A 374 -11.51 4.39 8.50
C ASP A 374 -10.00 4.51 8.29
N THR A 375 -9.53 4.26 7.07
CA THR A 375 -8.10 4.21 6.69
C THR A 375 -7.30 3.06 7.30
N ILE A 376 -7.91 2.17 8.09
CA ILE A 376 -7.28 0.96 8.63
C ILE A 376 -7.42 -0.19 7.63
N PRO A 377 -6.39 -0.99 7.35
CA PRO A 377 -6.50 -2.12 6.42
C PRO A 377 -7.41 -3.24 6.95
N VAL A 378 -7.89 -4.08 6.05
CA VAL A 378 -8.58 -5.32 6.38
C VAL A 378 -7.61 -6.47 6.27
N ILE A 379 -7.34 -7.16 7.38
CA ILE A 379 -6.53 -8.39 7.45
C ILE A 379 -7.30 -9.38 8.32
N SER A 380 -8.11 -10.24 7.70
CA SER A 380 -9.16 -10.98 8.43
C SER A 380 -9.68 -12.17 7.63
N PRO A 381 -10.18 -13.23 8.28
CA PRO A 381 -11.06 -14.18 7.63
C PRO A 381 -12.37 -13.50 7.20
N VAL A 382 -13.05 -14.10 6.25
CA VAL A 382 -14.43 -13.75 5.85
C VAL A 382 -15.38 -14.81 6.41
N ASP A 383 -16.13 -14.47 7.44
CA ASP A 383 -17.00 -15.43 8.14
C ASP A 383 -18.04 -16.07 7.21
N ALA A 384 -18.54 -15.29 6.23
CA ALA A 384 -19.54 -15.77 5.27
C ALA A 384 -19.00 -16.82 4.29
N LEU A 385 -17.66 -16.96 4.16
CA LEU A 385 -17.01 -17.91 3.26
C LEU A 385 -15.78 -18.53 3.92
N PRO A 386 -15.94 -19.60 4.72
CA PRO A 386 -14.83 -20.30 5.35
C PRO A 386 -13.75 -20.73 4.36
N GLY A 387 -12.49 -20.47 4.70
CA GLY A 387 -11.33 -20.67 3.84
C GLY A 387 -10.98 -19.46 2.97
N PHE A 388 -11.75 -18.37 3.03
CA PHE A 388 -11.43 -17.13 2.34
C PHE A 388 -10.95 -16.06 3.32
N PHE A 389 -9.81 -15.42 3.00
CA PHE A 389 -9.14 -14.43 3.82
C PHE A 389 -8.83 -13.17 3.01
N LEU A 390 -8.83 -12.03 3.66
CA LEU A 390 -8.54 -10.72 3.07
C LEU A 390 -7.27 -10.11 3.66
N ALA A 391 -6.48 -9.46 2.81
CA ALA A 391 -5.40 -8.55 3.21
C ALA A 391 -5.35 -7.39 2.20
N THR A 392 -6.16 -6.34 2.42
CA THR A 392 -6.40 -5.28 1.44
C THR A 392 -6.87 -3.98 2.10
N GLY A 393 -7.09 -2.91 1.32
CA GLY A 393 -7.60 -1.64 1.83
C GLY A 393 -6.55 -0.85 2.61
N PHE A 394 -5.33 -0.83 2.15
CA PHE A 394 -4.19 -0.26 2.89
C PHE A 394 -4.10 1.27 2.87
N SER A 395 -5.00 1.96 2.19
CA SER A 395 -5.18 3.43 2.26
C SER A 395 -3.90 4.25 2.03
N GLY A 396 -2.98 3.76 1.17
CA GLY A 396 -1.69 4.37 0.90
C GLY A 396 -0.58 4.01 1.91
N HIS A 397 -0.85 3.16 2.88
CA HIS A 397 0.09 2.76 3.94
C HIS A 397 0.80 1.41 3.68
N GLY A 398 0.29 0.61 2.76
CA GLY A 398 0.60 -0.80 2.61
C GLY A 398 2.06 -1.13 2.35
N PHE A 399 2.83 -0.25 1.70
CA PHE A 399 4.23 -0.54 1.41
C PHE A 399 5.07 -0.64 2.69
N GLY A 400 5.04 0.41 3.52
CA GLY A 400 5.84 0.46 4.74
C GLY A 400 5.52 -0.65 5.73
N ILE A 401 4.22 -0.99 5.89
CA ILE A 401 3.75 -2.03 6.81
C ILE A 401 3.64 -3.42 6.14
N GLY A 402 3.97 -3.53 4.85
CA GLY A 402 3.77 -4.72 4.03
C GLY A 402 4.33 -6.02 4.59
N PRO A 403 5.59 -6.07 5.02
CA PRO A 403 6.17 -7.29 5.61
C PRO A 403 5.39 -7.80 6.82
N ALA A 404 5.00 -6.92 7.74
CA ALA A 404 4.25 -7.32 8.94
C ALA A 404 2.78 -7.63 8.61
N ALA A 405 2.17 -6.89 7.69
CA ALA A 405 0.80 -7.18 7.24
C ALA A 405 0.71 -8.55 6.55
N GLY A 406 1.69 -8.90 5.71
CA GLY A 406 1.78 -10.22 5.10
C GLY A 406 2.02 -11.31 6.12
N LYS A 407 2.89 -11.08 7.12
CA LYS A 407 3.10 -12.03 8.21
C LYS A 407 1.84 -12.23 9.05
N LEU A 408 1.15 -11.15 9.43
CA LEU A 408 -0.12 -11.22 10.16
C LEU A 408 -1.18 -12.00 9.36
N ALA A 409 -1.28 -11.75 8.05
CA ALA A 409 -2.19 -12.50 7.17
C ALA A 409 -1.82 -13.99 7.14
N ALA A 410 -0.54 -14.34 7.04
CA ALA A 410 -0.07 -15.72 7.10
C ALA A 410 -0.39 -16.38 8.45
N ASP A 411 -0.22 -15.67 9.57
CA ASP A 411 -0.56 -16.15 10.90
C ASP A 411 -2.07 -16.46 11.01
N ILE A 412 -2.93 -15.57 10.51
CA ILE A 412 -4.40 -15.74 10.51
C ILE A 412 -4.81 -16.91 9.61
N VAL A 413 -4.26 -17.02 8.41
CA VAL A 413 -4.56 -18.13 7.46
C VAL A 413 -4.24 -19.48 8.07
N THR A 414 -3.15 -19.58 8.82
CA THR A 414 -2.67 -20.84 9.42
C THR A 414 -3.21 -21.10 10.82
N GLY A 415 -3.99 -20.16 11.41
CA GLY A 415 -4.46 -20.26 12.80
C GLY A 415 -3.32 -20.18 13.84
N ALA A 416 -2.15 -19.66 13.44
CA ALA A 416 -1.04 -19.42 14.36
C ALA A 416 -1.30 -18.19 15.25
N THR A 417 -0.52 -18.04 16.31
CA THR A 417 -0.56 -16.82 17.14
C THR A 417 -0.28 -15.60 16.29
N PRO A 418 -1.21 -14.63 16.20
CA PRO A 418 -1.03 -13.44 15.38
C PRO A 418 0.16 -12.60 15.84
N LEU A 419 0.91 -12.02 14.90
CA LEU A 419 2.04 -11.13 15.15
C LEU A 419 1.68 -9.94 16.04
N VAL A 420 0.47 -9.39 15.86
CA VAL A 420 -0.13 -8.31 16.65
C VAL A 420 -1.62 -8.62 16.82
N ASP A 421 -2.30 -7.90 17.74
CA ASP A 421 -3.77 -8.03 17.89
C ASP A 421 -4.49 -7.73 16.56
N PRO A 422 -5.20 -8.69 15.96
CA PRO A 422 -5.88 -8.52 14.69
C PRO A 422 -7.23 -7.81 14.79
N ALA A 423 -7.74 -7.51 15.99
CA ALA A 423 -9.11 -7.02 16.19
C ALA A 423 -9.43 -5.75 15.39
N ALA A 424 -8.49 -4.81 15.32
CA ALA A 424 -8.64 -3.57 14.57
C ALA A 424 -8.72 -3.79 13.04
N TYR A 425 -8.22 -4.92 12.54
CA TYR A 425 -8.14 -5.23 11.11
C TYR A 425 -9.29 -6.12 10.61
N SER A 426 -10.27 -6.42 11.50
CA SER A 426 -11.38 -7.33 11.19
C SER A 426 -12.28 -6.80 10.07
N HIS A 427 -12.66 -7.67 9.12
CA HIS A 427 -13.63 -7.39 8.08
C HIS A 427 -15.02 -7.04 8.64
N LYS A 428 -15.41 -7.64 9.79
CA LYS A 428 -16.71 -7.39 10.43
C LYS A 428 -17.01 -5.92 10.66
N ARG A 429 -15.97 -5.11 11.02
CA ARG A 429 -16.16 -3.68 11.28
C ARG A 429 -16.67 -2.90 10.07
N MET A 430 -16.45 -3.43 8.85
CA MET A 430 -16.86 -2.81 7.59
C MET A 430 -18.34 -3.00 7.30
N ILE A 431 -18.97 -4.01 7.89
CA ILE A 431 -20.33 -4.49 7.55
C ILE A 431 -21.30 -4.58 8.75
N ASP A 432 -20.85 -4.31 9.98
CA ASP A 432 -21.69 -4.41 11.19
C ASP A 432 -22.53 -3.16 11.47
N GLY A 433 -22.52 -2.17 10.56
CA GLY A 433 -23.33 -0.96 10.65
C GLY A 433 -22.77 0.14 11.55
N ARG A 434 -21.60 -0.06 12.18
CA ARG A 434 -20.95 1.02 12.94
C ARG A 434 -20.55 2.19 12.05
N ARG A 435 -20.50 3.37 12.65
CA ARG A 435 -19.98 4.54 11.95
C ARG A 435 -18.45 4.48 11.91
N LEU A 436 -17.91 4.38 10.72
CA LEU A 436 -16.46 4.46 10.48
C LEU A 436 -16.05 5.92 10.21
N ALA A 437 -14.90 6.31 10.73
CA ALA A 437 -14.29 7.61 10.47
C ALA A 437 -12.77 7.43 10.41
N PRO A 438 -12.04 8.28 9.66
CA PRO A 438 -10.59 8.21 9.61
C PRO A 438 -9.98 8.34 11.00
N VAL A 439 -9.06 7.45 11.32
CA VAL A 439 -8.36 7.43 12.61
C VAL A 439 -6.92 7.95 12.51
N SER A 440 -6.38 8.08 11.30
CA SER A 440 -5.07 8.68 11.08
C SER A 440 -5.11 10.18 11.36
N PRO A 441 -4.21 10.71 12.21
CA PRO A 441 -4.16 12.12 12.55
C PRO A 441 -3.63 13.02 11.42
N PHE A 442 -3.08 12.46 10.34
CA PHE A 442 -2.44 13.19 9.24
C PHE A 442 -3.00 12.82 7.88
#